data_b73fa755c4b109f41b408d5d8d65c387
#
_entry.id   b73fa755c4b109f41b408d5d8d65c387
#
_cell.length_a   1.000
_cell.length_b   1.000
_cell.length_c   1.000
_cell.angle_alpha   90.00
_cell.angle_beta   90.00
_cell.angle_gamma   90.00
#
_symmetry.space_group_name_H-M   'P 1'
#
loop_
_entity.id
_entity.type
_entity.pdbx_description
1 polymer ?
#
loop_
_entity_poly.entity_id
_entity_poly.type
_entity_poly.pdbx_seq_one_letter_code
_entity_poly.pdbx_strand_id
1 'polypeptide(L)'
;FAAGFPGMMMVLSGMSSMEQMKDNLSYMKDFQPLNETELEAVKKVQSIFRGMNLIPCTACRYCTDGCPRQIAIPDLFAVMNTKQIHHDWNADFYYNNVYTGAGRRASDCIQCGRCEKACPQHLPIRKLLTEIAAEFEKQ
;
A
#
# COMPACT_ATOMS: atom_id res chain seq x y z
N PHE A 1 10.12 -11.15 -14.29
CA PHE A 1 10.52 -11.45 -12.91
C PHE A 1 9.65 -12.58 -12.32
N ALA A 2 8.32 -12.38 -12.19
CA ALA A 2 7.44 -13.36 -11.54
C ALA A 2 7.50 -14.76 -12.16
N ALA A 3 7.50 -14.86 -13.49
CA ALA A 3 7.59 -16.13 -14.20
C ALA A 3 8.95 -16.86 -14.02
N GLY A 4 9.98 -16.15 -13.56
CA GLY A 4 11.32 -16.72 -13.36
C GLY A 4 11.50 -17.47 -12.03
N PHE A 5 10.51 -17.49 -11.14
CA PHE A 5 10.64 -18.22 -9.88
C PHE A 5 10.53 -19.74 -10.08
N PRO A 6 11.44 -20.53 -9.49
CA PRO A 6 11.29 -21.99 -9.47
C PRO A 6 9.96 -22.38 -8.84
N GLY A 7 9.22 -23.27 -9.51
CA GLY A 7 7.90 -23.69 -9.05
C GLY A 7 6.73 -22.78 -9.43
N MET A 8 6.97 -21.69 -10.14
CA MET A 8 5.88 -20.88 -10.71
C MET A 8 5.23 -21.64 -11.87
N MET A 9 4.03 -22.14 -11.64
CA MET A 9 3.30 -22.92 -12.63
C MET A 9 2.59 -22.03 -13.66
N MET A 10 2.09 -20.87 -13.23
CA MET A 10 1.31 -19.98 -14.10
C MET A 10 1.41 -18.53 -13.62
N VAL A 11 1.51 -17.59 -14.55
CA VAL A 11 1.38 -16.15 -14.29
C VAL A 11 0.10 -15.66 -14.93
N LEU A 12 -0.81 -15.11 -14.13
CA LEU A 12 -2.05 -14.52 -14.61
C LEU A 12 -1.79 -13.05 -14.99
N SER A 13 -2.18 -12.68 -16.19
CA SER A 13 -2.09 -11.30 -16.67
C SER A 13 -3.48 -10.76 -16.98
N GLY A 14 -3.81 -9.57 -16.45
CA GLY A 14 -5.06 -8.86 -16.72
C GLY A 14 -5.01 -8.17 -18.08
N MET A 15 -5.36 -8.89 -19.15
CA MET A 15 -5.42 -8.37 -20.52
C MET A 15 -6.86 -8.07 -20.90
N SER A 16 -7.10 -6.88 -21.46
CA SER A 16 -8.43 -6.44 -21.93
C SER A 16 -8.46 -6.14 -23.44
N SER A 17 -7.32 -6.26 -24.14
CA SER A 17 -7.24 -6.08 -25.59
C SER A 17 -6.40 -7.17 -26.25
N MET A 18 -6.66 -7.40 -27.56
CA MET A 18 -5.89 -8.34 -28.37
C MET A 18 -4.42 -7.89 -28.54
N GLU A 19 -4.20 -6.59 -28.53
CA GLU A 19 -2.86 -6.01 -28.61
C GLU A 19 -2.01 -6.40 -27.39
N GLN A 20 -2.56 -6.22 -26.18
CA GLN A 20 -1.91 -6.63 -24.93
C GLN A 20 -1.63 -8.13 -24.91
N MET A 21 -2.55 -8.94 -25.44
CA MET A 21 -2.35 -10.39 -25.54
C MET A 21 -1.19 -10.74 -26.47
N LYS A 22 -1.12 -10.12 -27.65
CA LYS A 22 -0.01 -10.31 -28.60
C LYS A 22 1.32 -9.89 -28.01
N ASP A 23 1.36 -8.76 -27.32
CA ASP A 23 2.54 -8.26 -26.62
C ASP A 23 3.02 -9.25 -25.56
N ASN A 24 2.13 -9.69 -24.67
CA ASN A 24 2.47 -10.70 -23.65
C ASN A 24 2.97 -12.01 -24.23
N LEU A 25 2.34 -12.49 -25.31
CA LEU A 25 2.76 -13.72 -25.99
C LEU A 25 4.13 -13.58 -26.67
N SER A 26 4.51 -12.37 -27.11
CA SER A 26 5.75 -12.13 -27.83
C SER A 26 6.99 -12.49 -27.00
N TYR A 27 6.95 -12.25 -25.67
CA TYR A 27 8.06 -12.57 -24.76
C TYR A 27 7.80 -13.82 -23.90
N MET A 28 6.56 -14.28 -23.76
CA MET A 28 6.27 -15.50 -22.99
C MET A 28 6.49 -16.79 -23.78
N LYS A 29 6.36 -16.73 -25.12
CA LYS A 29 6.56 -17.89 -26.00
C LYS A 29 7.98 -18.50 -25.88
N ASP A 30 9.00 -17.64 -25.83
CA ASP A 30 10.39 -18.02 -25.69
C ASP A 30 10.98 -17.41 -24.41
N PHE A 31 10.26 -17.60 -23.30
CA PHE A 31 10.58 -16.98 -22.02
C PHE A 31 12.00 -17.28 -21.56
N GLN A 32 12.74 -16.23 -21.24
CA GLN A 32 14.03 -16.28 -20.59
C GLN A 32 13.92 -15.67 -19.19
N PRO A 33 14.35 -16.36 -18.12
CA PRO A 33 14.42 -15.75 -16.80
C PRO A 33 15.43 -14.59 -16.79
N LEU A 34 15.23 -13.64 -15.85
CA LEU A 34 16.17 -12.54 -15.68
C LEU A 34 17.57 -13.07 -15.37
N ASN A 35 18.58 -12.47 -15.98
CA ASN A 35 19.98 -12.74 -15.69
C ASN A 35 20.40 -12.09 -14.34
N GLU A 36 21.63 -12.38 -13.89
CA GLU A 36 22.13 -11.89 -12.60
C GLU A 36 22.12 -10.36 -12.50
N THR A 37 22.54 -9.66 -13.54
CA THR A 37 22.59 -8.19 -13.58
C THR A 37 21.18 -7.59 -13.46
N GLU A 38 20.20 -8.17 -14.14
CA GLU A 38 18.80 -7.75 -14.08
C GLU A 38 18.19 -8.05 -12.69
N LEU A 39 18.53 -9.19 -12.09
CA LEU A 39 18.11 -9.53 -10.73
C LEU A 39 18.72 -8.57 -9.69
N GLU A 40 19.98 -8.16 -9.86
CA GLU A 40 20.60 -7.15 -9.01
C GLU A 40 19.91 -5.78 -9.13
N ALA A 41 19.53 -5.38 -10.34
CA ALA A 41 18.75 -4.15 -10.54
C ALA A 41 17.40 -4.21 -9.82
N VAL A 42 16.68 -5.34 -9.90
CA VAL A 42 15.42 -5.55 -9.17
C VAL A 42 15.65 -5.50 -7.66
N LYS A 43 16.69 -6.14 -7.13
CA LYS A 43 17.04 -6.10 -5.70
C LYS A 43 17.33 -4.67 -5.24
N LYS A 44 18.03 -3.88 -6.06
CA LYS A 44 18.32 -2.47 -5.76
C LYS A 44 17.05 -1.64 -5.67
N VAL A 45 16.13 -1.80 -6.62
CA VAL A 45 14.81 -1.15 -6.59
C VAL A 45 14.02 -1.56 -5.33
N GLN A 46 13.99 -2.85 -5.01
CA GLN A 46 13.33 -3.33 -3.78
C GLN A 46 13.93 -2.71 -2.53
N SER A 47 15.25 -2.54 -2.46
CA SER A 47 15.91 -1.91 -1.30
C SER A 47 15.53 -0.43 -1.16
N ILE A 48 15.39 0.30 -2.28
CA ILE A 48 14.94 1.68 -2.30
C ILE A 48 13.52 1.77 -1.71
N PHE A 49 12.58 0.96 -2.20
CA PHE A 49 11.21 0.95 -1.68
C PHE A 49 11.13 0.58 -0.19
N ARG A 50 11.91 -0.40 0.24
CA ARG A 50 11.97 -0.77 1.68
C ARG A 50 12.56 0.36 2.53
N GLY A 51 13.51 1.11 1.99
CA GLY A 51 14.11 2.26 2.68
C GLY A 51 13.18 3.46 2.86
N MET A 52 12.09 3.54 2.10
CA MET A 52 11.10 4.60 2.23
C MET A 52 10.25 4.52 3.51
N ASN A 53 10.31 3.40 4.26
CA ASN A 53 9.54 3.15 5.49
C ASN A 53 8.03 3.39 5.35
N LEU A 54 7.48 3.12 4.17
CA LEU A 54 6.06 3.30 3.89
C LEU A 54 5.22 2.28 4.66
N ILE A 55 3.98 2.66 4.98
CA ILE A 55 3.02 1.76 5.61
C ILE A 55 2.58 0.72 4.57
N PRO A 56 2.90 -0.59 4.74
CA PRO A 56 2.62 -1.61 3.72
C PRO A 56 1.16 -2.09 3.78
N CYS A 57 0.22 -1.14 3.69
CA CYS A 57 -1.21 -1.43 3.70
C CYS A 57 -1.68 -1.85 2.31
N THR A 58 -2.39 -2.98 2.22
CA THR A 58 -2.96 -3.52 0.97
C THR A 58 -4.36 -2.99 0.67
N ALA A 59 -4.88 -2.08 1.45
CA ALA A 59 -6.21 -1.49 1.33
C ALA A 59 -7.37 -2.51 1.28
N CYS A 60 -7.22 -3.67 1.92
CA CYS A 60 -8.24 -4.72 1.97
C CYS A 60 -9.49 -4.35 2.77
N ARG A 61 -9.44 -3.28 3.58
CA ARG A 61 -10.53 -2.66 4.36
C ARG A 61 -11.11 -3.50 5.51
N TYR A 62 -10.62 -4.69 5.82
CA TYR A 62 -11.12 -5.50 6.94
C TYR A 62 -11.04 -4.79 8.30
N CYS A 63 -10.16 -3.81 8.44
CA CYS A 63 -10.03 -3.01 9.65
C CYS A 63 -11.10 -1.94 9.81
N THR A 64 -11.83 -1.56 8.74
CA THR A 64 -12.84 -0.49 8.77
C THR A 64 -14.16 -0.95 9.32
N ASP A 65 -14.62 -2.14 8.95
CA ASP A 65 -15.94 -2.66 9.31
C ASP A 65 -16.13 -2.85 10.81
N GLY A 66 -15.05 -3.23 11.50
CA GLY A 66 -15.05 -3.41 12.96
C GLY A 66 -14.68 -2.16 13.77
N CYS A 67 -14.40 -1.01 13.10
CA CYS A 67 -13.99 0.20 13.79
C CYS A 67 -15.17 0.95 14.38
N PRO A 68 -15.30 1.05 15.74
CA PRO A 68 -16.44 1.74 16.37
C PRO A 68 -16.43 3.25 16.12
N ARG A 69 -15.29 3.81 15.71
CA ARG A 69 -15.15 5.23 15.33
C ARG A 69 -15.22 5.45 13.83
N GLN A 70 -15.39 4.40 13.04
CA GLN A 70 -15.51 4.43 11.58
C GLN A 70 -14.37 5.18 10.88
N ILE A 71 -13.15 5.08 11.42
CA ILE A 71 -11.95 5.71 10.86
C ILE A 71 -11.62 5.03 9.52
N ALA A 72 -11.39 5.83 8.48
CA ALA A 72 -11.01 5.35 7.15
C ALA A 72 -9.52 4.95 7.11
N ILE A 73 -9.15 3.95 7.94
CA ILE A 73 -7.76 3.56 8.23
C ILE A 73 -6.90 3.40 6.96
N PRO A 74 -7.31 2.64 5.91
CA PRO A 74 -6.50 2.47 4.71
C PRO A 74 -6.27 3.79 3.96
N ASP A 75 -7.27 4.67 3.95
CA ASP A 75 -7.18 5.95 3.25
C ASP A 75 -6.23 6.90 3.99
N LEU A 76 -6.24 6.91 5.33
CA LEU A 76 -5.29 7.68 6.13
C LEU A 76 -3.86 7.16 5.95
N PHE A 77 -3.66 5.83 5.82
CA PHE A 77 -2.36 5.24 5.52
C PHE A 77 -1.85 5.63 4.12
N ALA A 78 -2.74 5.65 3.13
CA ALA A 78 -2.40 6.09 1.78
C ALA A 78 -1.97 7.56 1.76
N VAL A 79 -2.68 8.43 2.47
CA VAL A 79 -2.33 9.86 2.59
C VAL A 79 -0.99 10.06 3.29
N MET A 80 -0.71 9.31 4.35
CA MET A 80 0.59 9.35 5.04
C MET A 80 1.71 8.92 4.11
N ASN A 81 1.54 7.82 3.37
CA ASN A 81 2.51 7.37 2.38
C ASN A 81 2.73 8.42 1.27
N THR A 82 1.65 9.04 0.78
CA THR A 82 1.73 10.12 -0.23
C THR A 82 2.54 11.29 0.29
N LYS A 83 2.32 11.71 1.53
CA LYS A 83 3.09 12.79 2.15
C LYS A 83 4.57 12.44 2.29
N GLN A 84 4.89 11.20 2.69
CA GLN A 84 6.27 10.74 2.82
C GLN A 84 7.01 10.67 1.48
N ILE A 85 6.32 10.32 0.38
CA ILE A 85 6.93 10.19 -0.95
C ILE A 85 7.11 11.55 -1.62
N HIS A 86 6.07 12.39 -1.58
CA HIS A 86 5.99 13.60 -2.41
C HIS A 86 6.21 14.88 -1.64
N HIS A 87 6.17 14.86 -0.29
CA HIS A 87 6.27 16.04 0.58
C HIS A 87 5.29 17.15 0.18
N ASP A 88 4.12 16.77 -0.35
CA ASP A 88 3.16 17.66 -0.99
C ASP A 88 2.04 18.09 -0.01
N TRP A 89 1.64 19.35 -0.09
CA TRP A 89 0.51 19.92 0.65
C TRP A 89 -0.84 19.25 0.32
N ASN A 90 -0.98 18.63 -0.84
CA ASN A 90 -2.19 17.89 -1.21
C ASN A 90 -2.53 16.80 -0.18
N ALA A 91 -1.54 16.17 0.44
CA ALA A 91 -1.78 15.18 1.48
C ALA A 91 -2.53 15.80 2.69
N ASP A 92 -2.13 17.02 3.11
CA ASP A 92 -2.80 17.75 4.19
C ASP A 92 -4.23 18.13 3.82
N PHE A 93 -4.45 18.56 2.56
CA PHE A 93 -5.79 18.85 2.05
C PHE A 93 -6.68 17.60 2.07
N TYR A 94 -6.22 16.48 1.54
CA TYR A 94 -6.97 15.23 1.52
C TYR A 94 -7.26 14.73 2.93
N TYR A 95 -6.28 14.76 3.83
CA TYR A 95 -6.50 14.39 5.21
C TYR A 95 -7.62 15.22 5.83
N ASN A 96 -7.48 16.56 5.83
CA ASN A 96 -8.37 17.45 6.58
C ASN A 96 -9.76 17.64 5.95
N ASN A 97 -9.87 17.58 4.62
CA ASN A 97 -11.11 17.96 3.92
C ASN A 97 -11.86 16.78 3.29
N VAL A 98 -11.15 15.69 2.95
CA VAL A 98 -11.76 14.56 2.26
C VAL A 98 -12.04 13.41 3.22
N TYR A 99 -11.01 12.97 3.96
CA TYR A 99 -11.12 11.74 4.75
C TYR A 99 -11.57 11.96 6.19
N THR A 100 -11.27 13.11 6.78
CA THR A 100 -11.59 13.39 8.19
C THR A 100 -12.60 14.51 8.40
N GLY A 101 -13.12 15.12 7.35
CA GLY A 101 -14.06 16.25 7.40
C GLY A 101 -15.38 15.97 8.17
N ALA A 102 -15.74 14.70 8.37
CA ALA A 102 -16.90 14.27 9.15
C ALA A 102 -16.57 13.86 10.60
N GLY A 103 -15.40 14.22 11.14
CA GLY A 103 -15.01 13.90 12.52
C GLY A 103 -14.61 12.44 12.71
N ARG A 104 -13.82 11.88 11.78
CA ARG A 104 -13.27 10.52 11.85
C ARG A 104 -11.75 10.59 11.75
N ARG A 105 -11.16 11.44 12.59
CA ARG A 105 -9.72 11.72 12.61
C ARG A 105 -8.92 10.54 13.15
N ALA A 106 -7.63 10.52 12.89
CA ALA A 106 -6.74 9.50 13.45
C ALA A 106 -6.71 9.58 15.00
N SER A 107 -6.79 10.78 15.57
CA SER A 107 -6.88 11.03 17.02
C SER A 107 -8.20 10.54 17.66
N ASP A 108 -9.26 10.32 16.89
CA ASP A 108 -10.51 9.74 17.40
C ASP A 108 -10.40 8.26 17.78
N CYS A 109 -9.21 7.65 17.54
CA CYS A 109 -8.96 6.25 17.84
C CYS A 109 -9.02 5.98 19.34
N ILE A 110 -9.97 5.14 19.77
CA ILE A 110 -10.13 4.71 21.17
C ILE A 110 -9.20 3.54 21.57
N GLN A 111 -8.23 3.21 20.76
CA GLN A 111 -7.20 2.19 21.02
C GLN A 111 -7.74 0.77 21.30
N CYS A 112 -8.94 0.42 20.83
CA CYS A 112 -9.60 -0.86 21.13
C CYS A 112 -8.95 -2.11 20.49
N GLY A 113 -8.06 -1.96 19.49
CA GLY A 113 -7.29 -3.03 18.86
C GLY A 113 -8.08 -3.95 17.90
N ARG A 114 -9.37 -3.72 17.64
CA ARG A 114 -10.17 -4.56 16.73
C ARG A 114 -9.60 -4.58 15.30
N CYS A 115 -9.13 -3.43 14.82
CA CYS A 115 -8.53 -3.27 13.51
C CYS A 115 -7.24 -4.09 13.33
N GLU A 116 -6.41 -4.19 14.37
CA GLU A 116 -5.17 -4.98 14.35
C GLU A 116 -5.46 -6.47 14.31
N LYS A 117 -6.49 -6.93 15.04
CA LYS A 117 -6.94 -8.33 15.00
C LYS A 117 -7.46 -8.74 13.63
N ALA A 118 -8.09 -7.81 12.90
CA ALA A 118 -8.64 -8.04 11.57
C ALA A 118 -7.60 -7.85 10.45
N CYS A 119 -6.42 -7.30 10.74
CA CYS A 119 -5.43 -6.96 9.73
C CYS A 119 -4.61 -8.19 9.29
N PRO A 120 -4.73 -8.67 8.03
CA PRO A 120 -3.95 -9.80 7.55
C PRO A 120 -2.46 -9.48 7.38
N GLN A 121 -2.10 -8.19 7.37
CA GLN A 121 -0.71 -7.72 7.30
C GLN A 121 -0.11 -7.51 8.70
N HIS A 122 -0.87 -7.74 9.77
CA HIS A 122 -0.44 -7.57 11.18
C HIS A 122 0.17 -6.19 11.46
N LEU A 123 -0.37 -5.13 10.82
CA LEU A 123 0.11 -3.77 11.01
C LEU A 123 -0.21 -3.26 12.41
N PRO A 124 0.70 -2.51 13.07
CA PRO A 124 0.47 -1.87 14.37
C PRO A 124 -0.41 -0.62 14.18
N ILE A 125 -1.68 -0.82 13.82
CA ILE A 125 -2.60 0.22 13.34
C ILE A 125 -2.78 1.34 14.37
N ARG A 126 -2.89 1.00 15.65
CA ARG A 126 -3.05 1.99 16.73
C ARG A 126 -1.87 2.94 16.81
N LYS A 127 -0.65 2.40 16.76
CA LYS A 127 0.59 3.19 16.73
C LYS A 127 0.64 4.08 15.51
N LEU A 128 0.37 3.50 14.33
CA LEU A 128 0.36 4.25 13.05
C LEU A 128 -0.68 5.38 13.05
N LEU A 129 -1.87 5.17 13.61
CA LEU A 129 -2.87 6.25 13.76
C LEU A 129 -2.38 7.35 14.70
N THR A 130 -1.64 7.04 15.76
CA THR A 130 -1.03 8.05 16.63
C THR A 130 0.02 8.87 15.88
N GLU A 131 0.85 8.23 15.07
CA GLU A 131 1.86 8.91 14.23
C GLU A 131 1.19 9.80 13.17
N ILE A 132 0.12 9.33 12.55
CA ILE A 132 -0.67 10.10 11.58
C ILE A 132 -1.33 11.32 12.25
N ALA A 133 -1.91 11.16 13.43
CA ALA A 133 -2.46 12.29 14.19
C ALA A 133 -1.38 13.32 14.51
N ALA A 134 -0.20 12.86 14.96
CA ALA A 134 0.93 13.75 15.23
C ALA A 134 1.43 14.49 13.98
N GLU A 135 1.29 13.93 12.78
CA GLU A 135 1.72 14.55 11.54
C GLU A 135 0.71 15.56 11.00
N PHE A 136 -0.58 15.20 10.95
CA PHE A 136 -1.62 15.98 10.26
C PHE A 136 -2.48 16.86 11.17
N GLU A 137 -2.48 16.61 12.47
CA GLU A 137 -3.35 17.31 13.43
C GLU A 137 -2.56 18.28 14.33
N LYS A 138 -1.38 18.72 13.86
CA LYS A 138 -0.60 19.79 14.52
C LYS A 138 -1.43 21.09 14.51
N GLN A 139 -1.69 21.63 15.67
CA GLN A 139 -2.25 22.97 15.85
C GLN A 139 -1.22 24.03 15.53
#